data_06e676f41930ce0a1fad83a0f3377cd3
#
_entry.id   06e676f41930ce0a1fad83a0f3377cd3
#
_cell.length_a   1.000
_cell.length_b   1.000
_cell.length_c   1.000
_cell.angle_alpha   90.00
_cell.angle_beta   90.00
_cell.angle_gamma   90.00
#
_symmetry.space_group_name_H-M   'P 1'
#
loop_
_entity.id
_entity.type
_entity.pdbx_description
1 polymer ?
#
loop_
_entity_poly.entity_id
_entity_poly.type
_entity_poly.pdbx_seq_one_letter_code
_entity_poly.pdbx_strand_id
1 'polypeptide(L)'
;TDAEVVFGHPGELRAGLFDDLIDEWTAVCDLPMHPKCGLSIDHHQSNRPGGDESKAMVVWKDSPSAARIAYELFREVIDLSDLEDLLDWVDKLDSGSVSHEEFLSHAPAIWLSRIVDSGEDTAAWILEKLRTGATTEEILADSKISKLVAEKEEELVNLNEVILSSMRIEDRIAIVRMDGLGIRSNGYHVTAMAGEECDACIIIHGELGADFGDSGRYPVSASFYTNSFLHRRGGIY
;
A
#
# COMPACT_ATOMS: atom_id res chain seq x y z
N THR A 1 -20.87 0.70 17.15
CA THR A 1 -20.67 2.14 16.89
C THR A 1 -20.46 2.34 15.41
N ASP A 2 -21.26 3.21 14.81
CA ASP A 2 -21.19 3.52 13.39
C ASP A 2 -20.09 4.56 13.18
N ALA A 3 -18.83 4.13 13.18
CA ALA A 3 -17.72 5.00 12.86
C ALA A 3 -17.70 5.23 11.35
N GLU A 4 -17.59 6.47 10.93
CA GLU A 4 -17.29 6.85 9.56
C GLU A 4 -15.81 6.59 9.29
N VAL A 5 -15.49 5.98 8.16
CA VAL A 5 -14.10 5.71 7.74
C VAL A 5 -13.79 6.54 6.51
N VAL A 6 -12.72 7.32 6.59
CA VAL A 6 -12.22 8.14 5.49
C VAL A 6 -10.81 7.67 5.15
N PHE A 7 -10.58 7.38 3.88
CA PHE A 7 -9.25 7.05 3.37
C PHE A 7 -8.52 8.32 2.95
N GLY A 8 -7.23 8.40 3.23
CA GLY A 8 -6.44 9.58 2.91
C GLY A 8 -4.96 9.28 2.73
N HIS A 9 -4.28 10.18 2.05
CA HIS A 9 -2.83 10.11 1.86
C HIS A 9 -2.08 11.05 2.82
N PRO A 10 -0.83 10.70 3.21
CA PRO A 10 -0.02 11.56 4.07
C PRO A 10 0.13 13.00 3.55
N GLY A 11 0.21 13.16 2.23
CA GLY A 11 0.30 14.47 1.58
C GLY A 11 -0.96 15.33 1.75
N GLU A 12 -2.13 14.73 1.64
CA GLU A 12 -3.44 15.37 1.81
C GLU A 12 -3.64 15.81 3.27
N LEU A 13 -3.28 14.92 4.20
CA LEU A 13 -3.35 15.23 5.63
C LEU A 13 -2.43 16.42 5.96
N ARG A 14 -1.19 16.42 5.46
CA ARG A 14 -0.24 17.53 5.65
C ARG A 14 -0.69 18.83 4.97
N ALA A 15 -1.45 18.73 3.88
CA ALA A 15 -2.04 19.89 3.18
C ALA A 15 -3.29 20.43 3.88
N GLY A 16 -3.77 19.80 4.96
CA GLY A 16 -4.93 20.23 5.74
C GLY A 16 -6.28 19.89 5.11
N LEU A 17 -6.32 18.98 4.12
CA LEU A 17 -7.59 18.65 3.44
C LEU A 17 -8.61 17.97 4.36
N PHE A 18 -8.16 17.42 5.49
CA PHE A 18 -9.00 16.75 6.48
C PHE A 18 -9.20 17.56 7.77
N ASP A 19 -8.70 18.81 7.85
CA ASP A 19 -8.71 19.63 9.08
C ASP A 19 -10.11 19.87 9.65
N ASP A 20 -11.13 19.87 8.80
CA ASP A 20 -12.53 20.07 9.19
C ASP A 20 -13.23 18.78 9.61
N LEU A 21 -12.63 17.62 9.28
CA LEU A 21 -13.18 16.28 9.61
C LEU A 21 -12.55 15.69 10.88
N ILE A 22 -11.37 16.17 11.28
CA ILE A 22 -10.61 15.61 12.39
C ILE A 22 -10.86 16.38 13.68
N ASP A 23 -11.28 15.67 14.72
CA ASP A 23 -11.52 16.18 16.08
C ASP A 23 -11.02 15.17 17.13
N GLU A 24 -11.30 15.44 18.41
CA GLU A 24 -10.90 14.59 19.54
C GLU A 24 -11.54 13.18 19.54
N TRP A 25 -12.51 12.90 18.69
CA TRP A 25 -13.14 11.59 18.52
C TRP A 25 -12.61 10.82 17.32
N THR A 26 -11.68 11.41 16.60
CA THR A 26 -11.09 10.81 15.39
C THR A 26 -9.87 9.99 15.75
N ALA A 27 -9.80 8.76 15.23
CA ALA A 27 -8.58 7.95 15.18
C ALA A 27 -7.87 8.12 13.83
N VAL A 28 -6.60 8.47 13.86
CA VAL A 28 -5.72 8.54 12.68
C VAL A 28 -4.80 7.33 12.72
N CYS A 29 -4.90 6.46 11.70
CA CYS A 29 -4.16 5.21 11.65
C CYS A 29 -3.30 5.16 10.39
N ASP A 30 -2.03 4.72 10.55
CA ASP A 30 -1.07 4.56 9.45
C ASP A 30 -0.74 5.85 8.69
N LEU A 31 -0.93 6.97 9.33
CA LEU A 31 -0.73 8.31 8.80
C LEU A 31 -0.01 9.18 9.83
N PRO A 32 0.63 10.30 9.40
CA PRO A 32 1.17 11.28 10.32
C PRO A 32 0.11 11.75 11.33
N MET A 33 0.51 11.86 12.59
CA MET A 33 -0.40 12.35 13.65
C MET A 33 -0.98 13.72 13.28
N HIS A 34 -2.30 13.86 13.44
CA HIS A 34 -2.97 15.16 13.33
C HIS A 34 -3.16 15.79 14.72
N PRO A 35 -2.89 17.10 14.91
CA PRO A 35 -2.90 17.73 16.24
C PRO A 35 -4.29 17.75 16.94
N LYS A 36 -5.38 17.59 16.18
CA LYS A 36 -6.75 17.56 16.71
C LYS A 36 -7.27 16.14 17.02
N CYS A 37 -6.61 15.07 16.52
CA CYS A 37 -7.11 13.71 16.70
C CYS A 37 -7.07 13.27 18.16
N GLY A 38 -7.97 12.36 18.54
CA GLY A 38 -7.98 11.77 19.90
C GLY A 38 -7.07 10.56 20.02
N LEU A 39 -6.85 9.84 18.93
CA LEU A 39 -5.98 8.65 18.86
C LEU A 39 -5.13 8.70 17.61
N SER A 40 -3.84 8.37 17.73
CA SER A 40 -2.95 8.15 16.60
C SER A 40 -2.27 6.80 16.76
N ILE A 41 -2.33 5.95 15.72
CA ILE A 41 -1.66 4.63 15.67
C ILE A 41 -0.77 4.63 14.44
N ASP A 42 0.55 4.51 14.63
CA ASP A 42 1.50 4.54 13.51
C ASP A 42 2.78 3.75 13.84
N HIS A 43 3.46 3.29 12.80
CA HIS A 43 4.71 2.55 12.86
C HIS A 43 5.84 3.20 12.05
N HIS A 44 5.52 4.17 11.19
CA HIS A 44 6.50 4.82 10.32
C HIS A 44 7.56 5.57 11.12
N GLN A 45 8.84 5.34 10.82
CA GLN A 45 9.96 6.01 11.47
C GLN A 45 9.93 7.54 11.28
N SER A 46 9.46 8.00 10.11
CA SER A 46 9.30 9.43 9.80
C SER A 46 8.26 10.14 10.67
N ASN A 47 7.35 9.39 11.26
CA ASN A 47 6.25 9.90 12.08
C ASN A 47 6.45 9.63 13.58
N ARG A 48 7.65 9.14 13.95
CA ARG A 48 7.98 8.88 15.36
C ARG A 48 7.81 10.14 16.20
N PRO A 49 7.02 10.09 17.30
CA PRO A 49 6.77 11.26 18.14
C PRO A 49 8.06 11.83 18.71
N GLY A 50 8.25 13.15 18.57
CA GLY A 50 9.43 13.86 19.10
C GLY A 50 9.28 14.42 20.50
N GLY A 51 8.07 14.36 21.10
CA GLY A 51 7.79 14.94 22.41
C GLY A 51 6.29 15.06 22.71
N ASP A 52 5.96 15.71 23.81
CA ASP A 52 4.67 15.68 24.54
C ASP A 52 3.68 16.79 24.08
N GLU A 53 3.67 17.15 22.82
CA GLU A 53 2.91 18.32 22.33
C GLU A 53 1.46 18.03 21.94
N SER A 54 1.01 16.76 21.98
CA SER A 54 -0.33 16.35 21.58
C SER A 54 -1.21 15.99 22.77
N LYS A 55 -2.49 16.34 22.71
CA LYS A 55 -3.52 15.82 23.62
C LYS A 55 -4.01 14.43 23.21
N ALA A 56 -3.62 13.97 22.03
CA ALA A 56 -4.00 12.65 21.52
C ALA A 56 -3.33 11.53 22.32
N MET A 57 -4.00 10.40 22.40
CA MET A 57 -3.36 9.13 22.73
C MET A 57 -2.52 8.69 21.54
N VAL A 58 -1.20 8.75 21.68
CA VAL A 58 -0.27 8.37 20.60
C VAL A 58 0.28 6.98 20.88
N VAL A 59 0.03 6.04 19.99
CA VAL A 59 0.54 4.67 20.03
C VAL A 59 1.44 4.46 18.85
N TRP A 60 2.73 4.73 19.04
CA TRP A 60 3.77 4.47 18.04
C TRP A 60 4.65 3.33 18.53
N LYS A 61 4.89 2.36 17.66
CA LYS A 61 5.81 1.25 17.93
C LYS A 61 6.62 0.94 16.66
N ASP A 62 7.82 0.43 16.85
CA ASP A 62 8.57 -0.25 15.80
C ASP A 62 7.89 -1.61 15.54
N SER A 63 7.01 -1.64 14.55
CA SER A 63 6.11 -2.74 14.24
C SER A 63 6.09 -2.94 12.72
N PRO A 64 5.81 -4.16 12.24
CA PRO A 64 5.71 -4.41 10.80
C PRO A 64 4.56 -3.66 10.13
N SER A 65 3.49 -3.31 10.88
CA SER A 65 2.35 -2.54 10.37
C SER A 65 1.65 -1.76 11.48
N ALA A 66 0.92 -0.71 11.13
CA ALA A 66 -0.01 -0.04 12.05
C ALA A 66 -1.19 -0.94 12.43
N ALA A 67 -1.61 -1.84 11.54
CA ALA A 67 -2.63 -2.84 11.80
C ALA A 67 -2.24 -3.78 12.95
N ARG A 68 -0.97 -4.22 13.00
CA ARG A 68 -0.42 -5.03 14.10
C ARG A 68 -0.51 -4.29 15.44
N ILE A 69 -0.19 -3.01 15.47
CA ILE A 69 -0.30 -2.19 16.67
C ILE A 69 -1.76 -2.09 17.13
N ALA A 70 -2.67 -1.83 16.21
CA ALA A 70 -4.11 -1.77 16.50
C ALA A 70 -4.63 -3.12 17.04
N TYR A 71 -4.25 -4.23 16.39
CA TYR A 71 -4.59 -5.57 16.86
C TYR A 71 -4.12 -5.81 18.30
N GLU A 72 -2.85 -5.55 18.61
CA GLU A 72 -2.30 -5.71 19.95
C GLU A 72 -2.97 -4.82 21.00
N LEU A 73 -3.40 -3.61 20.59
CA LEU A 73 -4.06 -2.66 21.47
C LEU A 73 -5.47 -3.13 21.86
N PHE A 74 -6.20 -3.73 20.92
CA PHE A 74 -7.63 -4.00 21.10
C PHE A 74 -7.97 -5.46 21.37
N ARG A 75 -7.10 -6.44 21.08
CA ARG A 75 -7.40 -7.87 21.25
C ARG A 75 -7.80 -8.31 22.67
N GLU A 76 -7.43 -7.53 23.69
CA GLU A 76 -7.80 -7.83 25.08
C GLU A 76 -9.26 -7.42 25.40
N VAL A 77 -9.89 -6.61 24.54
CA VAL A 77 -11.25 -6.08 24.75
C VAL A 77 -12.20 -6.45 23.60
N ILE A 78 -11.68 -6.87 22.47
CA ILE A 78 -12.44 -7.28 21.27
C ILE A 78 -11.82 -8.57 20.76
N ASP A 79 -12.64 -9.57 20.45
CA ASP A 79 -12.16 -10.78 19.77
C ASP A 79 -11.85 -10.43 18.31
N LEU A 80 -10.57 -10.51 17.94
CA LEU A 80 -10.02 -10.23 16.62
C LEU A 80 -9.32 -11.47 16.03
N SER A 81 -9.52 -12.65 16.64
CA SER A 81 -8.82 -13.90 16.25
C SER A 81 -9.03 -14.27 14.78
N ASP A 82 -10.20 -13.98 14.22
CA ASP A 82 -10.51 -14.25 12.82
C ASP A 82 -9.69 -13.42 11.82
N LEU A 83 -8.99 -12.38 12.31
CA LEU A 83 -8.15 -11.50 11.49
C LEU A 83 -6.66 -11.87 11.54
N GLU A 84 -6.23 -12.85 12.36
CA GLU A 84 -4.80 -13.16 12.57
C GLU A 84 -4.09 -13.56 11.27
N ASP A 85 -4.69 -14.44 10.48
CA ASP A 85 -4.11 -14.89 9.21
C ASP A 85 -3.96 -13.73 8.20
N LEU A 86 -4.98 -12.86 8.11
CA LEU A 86 -4.91 -11.66 7.27
C LEU A 86 -3.87 -10.67 7.78
N LEU A 87 -3.77 -10.50 9.11
CA LEU A 87 -2.82 -9.59 9.73
C LEU A 87 -1.37 -9.99 9.45
N ASP A 88 -1.06 -11.30 9.43
CA ASP A 88 0.27 -11.78 9.06
C ASP A 88 0.64 -11.43 7.61
N TRP A 89 -0.34 -11.43 6.71
CA TRP A 89 -0.14 -10.95 5.34
C TRP A 89 0.01 -9.43 5.25
N VAL A 90 -0.79 -8.68 6.03
CA VAL A 90 -0.66 -7.20 6.13
C VAL A 90 0.73 -6.84 6.60
N ASP A 91 1.24 -7.50 7.65
CA ASP A 91 2.59 -7.29 8.15
C ASP A 91 3.68 -7.51 7.10
N LYS A 92 3.55 -8.56 6.29
CA LYS A 92 4.50 -8.84 5.21
C LYS A 92 4.45 -7.78 4.12
N LEU A 93 3.23 -7.38 3.72
CA LEU A 93 3.04 -6.39 2.65
C LEU A 93 3.57 -5.02 3.06
N ASP A 94 3.24 -4.58 4.26
CA ASP A 94 3.55 -3.26 4.76
C ASP A 94 5.04 -3.11 5.14
N SER A 95 5.63 -4.13 5.77
CA SER A 95 7.07 -4.15 6.07
C SER A 95 7.97 -4.46 4.88
N GLY A 96 7.40 -4.74 3.71
CA GLY A 96 8.17 -5.15 2.53
C GLY A 96 8.82 -6.54 2.65
N SER A 97 8.34 -7.40 3.55
CA SER A 97 8.92 -8.73 3.78
C SER A 97 8.26 -9.87 2.98
N VAL A 98 7.37 -9.54 2.05
CA VAL A 98 6.81 -10.50 1.09
C VAL A 98 7.94 -11.10 0.26
N SER A 99 7.99 -12.43 0.19
CA SER A 99 8.95 -13.11 -0.66
C SER A 99 8.57 -12.99 -2.14
N HIS A 100 9.55 -13.20 -3.03
CA HIS A 100 9.31 -13.20 -4.47
C HIS A 100 8.23 -14.23 -4.89
N GLU A 101 8.28 -15.44 -4.30
CA GLU A 101 7.31 -16.50 -4.56
C GLU A 101 5.91 -16.12 -4.07
N GLU A 102 5.78 -15.56 -2.86
CA GLU A 102 4.52 -15.08 -2.33
C GLU A 102 3.92 -13.97 -3.18
N PHE A 103 4.73 -12.98 -3.61
CA PHE A 103 4.27 -11.87 -4.45
C PHE A 103 3.70 -12.35 -5.79
N LEU A 104 4.30 -13.37 -6.40
CA LEU A 104 3.84 -13.96 -7.67
C LEU A 104 2.73 -15.00 -7.47
N SER A 105 2.40 -15.37 -6.24
CA SER A 105 1.40 -16.38 -5.94
C SER A 105 -0.04 -15.90 -6.18
N HIS A 106 -0.96 -16.85 -6.20
CA HIS A 106 -2.41 -16.58 -6.17
C HIS A 106 -2.98 -16.56 -4.74
N ALA A 107 -2.14 -16.26 -3.72
CA ALA A 107 -2.62 -16.16 -2.35
C ALA A 107 -3.74 -15.10 -2.25
N PRO A 108 -4.87 -15.42 -1.57
CA PRO A 108 -6.03 -14.53 -1.48
C PRO A 108 -5.67 -13.15 -0.93
N ALA A 109 -4.81 -13.06 0.08
CA ALA A 109 -4.38 -11.79 0.65
C ALA A 109 -3.59 -10.91 -0.34
N ILE A 110 -2.76 -11.51 -1.23
CA ILE A 110 -2.07 -10.79 -2.30
C ILE A 110 -3.07 -10.23 -3.32
N TRP A 111 -4.09 -11.00 -3.67
CA TRP A 111 -5.13 -10.52 -4.57
C TRP A 111 -6.01 -9.45 -3.92
N LEU A 112 -6.33 -9.60 -2.64
CA LEU A 112 -7.07 -8.58 -1.90
C LEU A 112 -6.31 -7.25 -1.88
N SER A 113 -4.99 -7.26 -1.64
CA SER A 113 -4.17 -6.05 -1.65
C SER A 113 -4.13 -5.35 -3.02
N ARG A 114 -4.20 -6.11 -4.12
CA ARG A 114 -4.27 -5.55 -5.48
C ARG A 114 -5.61 -4.90 -5.82
N ILE A 115 -6.67 -5.35 -5.16
CA ILE A 115 -8.04 -4.91 -5.46
C ILE A 115 -8.46 -3.75 -4.56
N VAL A 116 -7.97 -3.68 -3.33
CA VAL A 116 -8.29 -2.60 -2.40
C VAL A 116 -7.97 -1.22 -2.99
N ASP A 117 -6.95 -1.13 -3.84
CA ASP A 117 -6.54 0.09 -4.55
C ASP A 117 -7.44 0.46 -5.75
N SER A 118 -8.46 -0.35 -6.06
CA SER A 118 -9.35 -0.08 -7.20
C SER A 118 -10.36 1.06 -6.95
N GLY A 119 -10.34 1.66 -5.77
CA GLY A 119 -11.11 2.83 -5.39
C GLY A 119 -11.72 2.75 -4.00
N GLU A 120 -12.08 3.91 -3.45
CA GLU A 120 -12.59 4.05 -2.08
C GLU A 120 -13.87 3.24 -1.84
N ASP A 121 -14.80 3.18 -2.81
CA ASP A 121 -16.02 2.38 -2.70
C ASP A 121 -15.71 0.87 -2.58
N THR A 122 -14.65 0.41 -3.24
CA THR A 122 -14.19 -0.99 -3.16
C THR A 122 -13.55 -1.25 -1.80
N ALA A 123 -12.68 -0.35 -1.35
CA ALA A 123 -12.02 -0.45 -0.04
C ALA A 123 -13.06 -0.42 1.10
N ALA A 124 -14.03 0.48 1.06
CA ALA A 124 -15.11 0.56 2.04
C ALA A 124 -15.98 -0.71 2.07
N TRP A 125 -16.28 -1.27 0.89
CA TRP A 125 -17.03 -2.52 0.79
C TRP A 125 -16.24 -3.72 1.34
N ILE A 126 -14.95 -3.83 1.05
CA ILE A 126 -14.06 -4.86 1.61
C ILE A 126 -14.01 -4.75 3.13
N LEU A 127 -13.82 -3.54 3.65
CA LEU A 127 -13.80 -3.28 5.09
C LEU A 127 -15.11 -3.75 5.76
N GLU A 128 -16.27 -3.45 5.17
CA GLU A 128 -17.54 -3.91 5.71
C GLU A 128 -17.68 -5.44 5.69
N LYS A 129 -17.17 -6.11 4.67
CA LYS A 129 -17.14 -7.58 4.63
C LYS A 129 -16.25 -8.17 5.72
N LEU A 130 -15.04 -7.64 5.90
CA LEU A 130 -14.13 -8.06 6.98
C LEU A 130 -14.78 -7.81 8.35
N ARG A 131 -15.42 -6.66 8.55
CA ARG A 131 -16.14 -6.33 9.79
C ARG A 131 -17.26 -7.31 10.12
N THR A 132 -17.88 -7.92 9.11
CA THR A 132 -18.94 -8.92 9.26
C THR A 132 -18.43 -10.37 9.32
N GLY A 133 -17.09 -10.56 9.38
CA GLY A 133 -16.43 -11.86 9.53
C GLY A 133 -16.25 -12.64 8.23
N ALA A 134 -16.34 -11.98 7.06
CA ALA A 134 -16.03 -12.66 5.80
C ALA A 134 -14.53 -12.92 5.68
N THR A 135 -14.17 -14.11 5.17
CA THR A 135 -12.77 -14.46 4.86
C THR A 135 -12.30 -13.78 3.57
N THR A 136 -10.98 -13.74 3.36
CA THR A 136 -10.40 -13.20 2.12
C THR A 136 -10.87 -13.97 0.88
N GLU A 137 -11.02 -15.29 0.99
CA GLU A 137 -11.54 -16.15 -0.08
C GLU A 137 -12.99 -15.83 -0.42
N GLU A 138 -13.85 -15.65 0.59
CA GLU A 138 -15.24 -15.29 0.40
C GLU A 138 -15.39 -13.91 -0.25
N ILE A 139 -14.56 -12.95 0.14
CA ILE A 139 -14.52 -11.61 -0.47
C ILE A 139 -14.14 -11.70 -1.95
N LEU A 140 -13.08 -12.43 -2.29
CA LEU A 140 -12.63 -12.57 -3.68
C LEU A 140 -13.61 -13.36 -4.57
N ALA A 141 -14.36 -14.31 -3.97
CA ALA A 141 -15.39 -15.09 -4.68
C ALA A 141 -16.71 -14.31 -4.89
N ASP A 142 -16.87 -13.17 -4.23
CA ASP A 142 -18.10 -12.36 -4.39
C ASP A 142 -18.22 -11.83 -5.83
N SER A 143 -19.44 -11.89 -6.38
CA SER A 143 -19.71 -11.49 -7.77
C SER A 143 -19.37 -10.04 -8.08
N LYS A 144 -19.38 -9.16 -7.07
CA LYS A 144 -18.96 -7.75 -7.20
C LYS A 144 -17.45 -7.65 -7.46
N ILE A 145 -16.66 -8.51 -6.84
CA ILE A 145 -15.20 -8.46 -6.87
C ILE A 145 -14.62 -9.33 -7.98
N SER A 146 -15.24 -10.46 -8.30
CA SER A 146 -14.71 -11.40 -9.30
C SER A 146 -14.45 -10.77 -10.69
N LYS A 147 -15.24 -9.77 -11.07
CA LYS A 147 -15.00 -9.01 -12.30
C LYS A 147 -13.76 -8.12 -12.18
N LEU A 148 -13.57 -7.45 -11.04
CA LEU A 148 -12.38 -6.64 -10.78
C LEU A 148 -11.11 -7.50 -10.72
N VAL A 149 -11.20 -8.72 -10.18
CA VAL A 149 -10.09 -9.68 -10.21
C VAL A 149 -9.70 -9.99 -11.64
N ALA A 150 -10.67 -10.34 -12.51
CA ALA A 150 -10.38 -10.66 -13.90
C ALA A 150 -9.79 -9.46 -14.68
N GLU A 151 -10.32 -8.25 -14.46
CA GLU A 151 -9.77 -7.03 -15.04
C GLU A 151 -8.33 -6.78 -14.56
N LYS A 152 -8.06 -6.98 -13.28
CA LYS A 152 -6.72 -6.82 -12.71
C LYS A 152 -5.74 -7.89 -13.21
N GLU A 153 -6.19 -9.13 -13.43
CA GLU A 153 -5.37 -10.17 -14.06
C GLU A 153 -4.93 -9.77 -15.47
N GLU A 154 -5.84 -9.24 -16.28
CA GLU A 154 -5.54 -8.77 -17.64
C GLU A 154 -4.58 -7.57 -17.60
N GLU A 155 -4.79 -6.61 -16.70
CA GLU A 155 -3.88 -5.47 -16.49
C GLU A 155 -2.46 -5.94 -16.13
N LEU A 156 -2.33 -6.94 -15.23
CA LEU A 156 -1.03 -7.47 -14.82
C LEU A 156 -0.31 -8.21 -15.94
N VAL A 157 -1.04 -8.96 -16.79
CA VAL A 157 -0.45 -9.59 -17.98
C VAL A 157 0.14 -8.53 -18.91
N ASN A 158 -0.64 -7.50 -19.24
CA ASN A 158 -0.19 -6.39 -20.08
C ASN A 158 1.00 -5.64 -19.46
N LEU A 159 0.94 -5.37 -18.14
CA LEU A 159 2.02 -4.71 -17.42
C LEU A 159 3.32 -5.53 -17.50
N ASN A 160 3.24 -6.84 -17.27
CA ASN A 160 4.40 -7.73 -17.32
C ASN A 160 5.02 -7.77 -18.73
N GLU A 161 4.21 -7.80 -19.79
CA GLU A 161 4.69 -7.73 -21.17
C GLU A 161 5.43 -6.41 -21.45
N VAL A 162 4.89 -5.28 -21.00
CA VAL A 162 5.54 -3.97 -21.12
C VAL A 162 6.85 -3.93 -20.35
N ILE A 163 6.87 -4.41 -19.11
CA ILE A 163 8.09 -4.48 -18.30
C ILE A 163 9.15 -5.29 -19.04
N LEU A 164 8.85 -6.53 -19.40
CA LEU A 164 9.81 -7.44 -20.04
C LEU A 164 10.32 -6.94 -21.40
N SER A 165 9.47 -6.29 -22.18
CA SER A 165 9.86 -5.76 -23.50
C SER A 165 10.69 -4.49 -23.44
N SER A 166 10.55 -3.68 -22.39
CA SER A 166 11.24 -2.39 -22.23
C SER A 166 12.38 -2.42 -21.21
N MET A 167 12.47 -3.49 -20.41
CA MET A 167 13.48 -3.62 -19.37
C MET A 167 14.88 -3.86 -19.92
N ARG A 168 15.84 -3.14 -19.37
CA ARG A 168 17.27 -3.43 -19.52
C ARG A 168 17.92 -3.39 -18.15
N ILE A 169 18.92 -4.22 -17.95
CA ILE A 169 19.66 -4.29 -16.68
C ILE A 169 21.08 -3.81 -16.94
N GLU A 170 21.48 -2.76 -16.24
CA GLU A 170 22.83 -2.18 -16.28
C GLU A 170 23.36 -2.09 -14.84
N ASP A 171 24.53 -2.65 -14.59
CA ASP A 171 25.19 -2.63 -13.27
C ASP A 171 24.25 -3.02 -12.11
N ARG A 172 23.41 -4.05 -12.33
CA ARG A 172 22.39 -4.54 -11.39
C ARG A 172 21.26 -3.55 -11.09
N ILE A 173 21.02 -2.59 -11.98
CA ILE A 173 19.87 -1.69 -11.95
C ILE A 173 18.96 -2.04 -13.13
N ALA A 174 17.72 -2.46 -12.85
CA ALA A 174 16.70 -2.66 -13.87
C ALA A 174 16.10 -1.30 -14.27
N ILE A 175 16.17 -0.96 -15.55
CA ILE A 175 15.62 0.30 -16.08
C ILE A 175 14.46 -0.04 -17.00
N VAL A 176 13.28 0.49 -16.68
CA VAL A 176 12.04 0.27 -17.44
C VAL A 176 11.47 1.61 -17.89
N ARG A 177 11.14 1.72 -19.19
CA ARG A 177 10.52 2.91 -19.75
C ARG A 177 9.06 2.64 -20.11
N MET A 178 8.16 3.42 -19.51
CA MET A 178 6.72 3.37 -19.71
C MET A 178 6.14 4.75 -20.10
N ASP A 179 7.03 5.73 -20.40
CA ASP A 179 6.62 7.07 -20.77
C ASP A 179 5.82 7.02 -22.09
N GLY A 180 4.69 7.72 -22.12
CA GLY A 180 3.77 7.76 -23.26
C GLY A 180 2.84 6.55 -23.39
N LEU A 181 2.91 5.55 -22.52
CA LEU A 181 2.07 4.36 -22.61
C LEU A 181 0.79 4.44 -21.75
N GLY A 182 0.63 5.46 -20.90
CA GLY A 182 -0.49 5.55 -19.96
C GLY A 182 -0.49 4.48 -18.85
N ILE A 183 0.62 3.73 -18.74
CA ILE A 183 0.77 2.63 -17.77
C ILE A 183 1.67 3.11 -16.62
N ARG A 184 1.33 2.70 -15.41
CA ARG A 184 2.12 2.91 -14.20
C ARG A 184 2.47 1.60 -13.54
N SER A 185 3.62 1.56 -12.91
CA SER A 185 4.06 0.42 -12.11
C SER A 185 4.79 0.90 -10.86
N ASN A 186 4.98 -0.01 -9.94
CA ASN A 186 5.83 0.17 -8.77
C ASN A 186 7.05 -0.74 -8.84
N GLY A 187 7.96 -0.57 -7.88
CA GLY A 187 9.20 -1.33 -7.83
C GLY A 187 9.01 -2.84 -7.67
N TYR A 188 7.94 -3.28 -7.00
CA TYR A 188 7.68 -4.70 -6.80
C TYR A 188 7.50 -5.46 -8.12
N HIS A 189 6.70 -4.93 -9.06
CA HIS A 189 6.49 -5.59 -10.35
C HIS A 189 7.77 -5.68 -11.16
N VAL A 190 8.54 -4.59 -11.26
CA VAL A 190 9.79 -4.57 -12.02
C VAL A 190 10.83 -5.49 -11.40
N THR A 191 11.04 -5.42 -10.08
CA THR A 191 12.02 -6.27 -9.39
C THR A 191 11.59 -7.74 -9.33
N ALA A 192 10.27 -8.03 -9.31
CA ALA A 192 9.78 -9.40 -9.46
C ALA A 192 10.11 -9.99 -10.82
N MET A 193 10.00 -9.20 -11.91
CA MET A 193 10.36 -9.66 -13.26
C MET A 193 11.87 -9.76 -13.47
N ALA A 194 12.67 -8.88 -12.88
CA ALA A 194 14.13 -8.90 -12.94
C ALA A 194 14.75 -9.94 -12.01
N GLY A 195 14.06 -10.34 -10.94
CA GLY A 195 14.53 -11.32 -9.98
C GLY A 195 15.83 -10.93 -9.30
N GLU A 196 16.76 -11.87 -9.18
CA GLU A 196 18.07 -11.68 -8.55
C GLU A 196 19.09 -10.94 -9.42
N GLU A 197 18.75 -10.59 -10.66
CA GLU A 197 19.64 -9.90 -11.58
C GLU A 197 19.80 -8.41 -11.25
N CYS A 198 18.89 -7.83 -10.43
CA CYS A 198 18.96 -6.43 -10.03
C CYS A 198 18.89 -6.24 -8.52
N ASP A 199 19.57 -5.21 -8.02
CA ASP A 199 19.49 -4.75 -6.64
C ASP A 199 18.49 -3.58 -6.47
N ALA A 200 18.20 -2.89 -7.59
CA ALA A 200 17.30 -1.75 -7.64
C ALA A 200 16.68 -1.61 -9.03
N CYS A 201 15.63 -0.80 -9.13
CA CYS A 201 15.07 -0.43 -10.41
C CYS A 201 14.78 1.07 -10.55
N ILE A 202 14.81 1.53 -11.80
CA ILE A 202 14.36 2.86 -12.22
C ILE A 202 13.18 2.67 -13.16
N ILE A 203 12.06 3.30 -12.85
CA ILE A 203 10.86 3.30 -13.67
C ILE A 203 10.66 4.71 -14.20
N ILE A 204 10.65 4.86 -15.53
CA ILE A 204 10.38 6.13 -16.20
C ILE A 204 8.94 6.07 -16.73
N HIS A 205 8.09 6.98 -16.28
CA HIS A 205 6.66 7.04 -16.63
C HIS A 205 6.22 8.50 -16.83
N GLY A 206 4.96 8.69 -17.25
CA GLY A 206 4.38 10.00 -17.54
C GLY A 206 4.30 10.28 -19.03
N GLU A 207 3.97 11.50 -19.40
CA GLU A 207 3.74 11.91 -20.78
C GLU A 207 4.68 13.04 -21.19
N LEU A 208 5.30 12.90 -22.36
CA LEU A 208 6.12 13.95 -22.94
C LEU A 208 5.25 15.19 -23.25
N GLY A 209 5.71 16.34 -22.79
CA GLY A 209 5.02 17.63 -22.98
C GLY A 209 3.83 17.85 -22.04
N ALA A 210 3.64 17.01 -21.02
CA ALA A 210 2.74 17.30 -19.92
C ALA A 210 3.42 18.17 -18.85
N ASP A 211 2.67 19.07 -18.23
CA ASP A 211 3.09 19.90 -17.11
C ASP A 211 2.40 19.50 -15.80
N PHE A 212 2.95 19.88 -14.66
CA PHE A 212 2.39 19.58 -13.32
C PHE A 212 0.99 20.15 -13.06
N GLY A 213 0.52 21.05 -13.87
CA GLY A 213 -0.82 21.65 -13.78
C GLY A 213 -1.86 21.00 -14.69
N ASP A 214 -1.48 20.08 -15.53
CA ASP A 214 -2.38 19.44 -16.49
C ASP A 214 -3.35 18.48 -15.80
N SER A 215 -4.65 18.64 -16.06
CA SER A 215 -5.65 17.72 -15.52
C SER A 215 -5.55 16.34 -16.19
N GLY A 216 -5.37 15.30 -15.39
CA GLY A 216 -5.32 13.91 -15.85
C GLY A 216 -4.06 13.51 -16.63
N ARG A 217 -3.06 14.40 -16.72
CA ARG A 217 -1.76 14.14 -17.35
C ARG A 217 -0.65 14.40 -16.33
N TYR A 218 0.44 13.65 -16.45
CA TYR A 218 1.59 13.82 -15.57
C TYR A 218 2.86 13.98 -16.39
N PRO A 219 3.75 14.91 -16.04
CA PRO A 219 5.04 15.04 -16.71
C PRO A 219 5.88 13.79 -16.57
N VAL A 220 6.81 13.60 -17.51
CA VAL A 220 7.76 12.50 -17.42
C VAL A 220 8.56 12.62 -16.12
N SER A 221 8.55 11.54 -15.36
CA SER A 221 9.27 11.43 -14.11
C SER A 221 9.94 10.05 -14.00
N ALA A 222 10.93 9.95 -13.13
CA ALA A 222 11.58 8.69 -12.81
C ALA A 222 11.41 8.38 -11.32
N SER A 223 11.02 7.15 -11.03
CA SER A 223 10.96 6.61 -9.67
C SER A 223 12.06 5.59 -9.48
N PHE A 224 12.74 5.65 -8.34
CA PHE A 224 13.77 4.72 -7.95
C PHE A 224 13.27 3.84 -6.81
N TYR A 225 13.49 2.52 -6.92
CA TYR A 225 13.11 1.54 -5.91
C TYR A 225 14.24 0.55 -5.68
N THR A 226 14.45 0.14 -4.43
CA THR A 226 15.30 -1.01 -4.10
C THR A 226 14.57 -2.31 -4.43
N ASN A 227 15.30 -3.40 -4.65
CA ASN A 227 14.70 -4.71 -4.81
C ASN A 227 14.30 -5.27 -3.44
N SER A 228 13.02 -5.14 -3.10
CA SER A 228 12.47 -5.58 -1.82
C SER A 228 12.65 -7.08 -1.55
N PHE A 229 12.78 -7.90 -2.59
CA PHE A 229 13.00 -9.34 -2.45
C PHE A 229 14.44 -9.73 -2.05
N LEU A 230 15.37 -8.76 -2.07
CA LEU A 230 16.79 -8.96 -1.72
C LEU A 230 17.21 -8.27 -0.41
N HIS A 231 16.29 -7.76 0.39
CA HIS A 231 16.57 -7.04 1.65
C HIS A 231 17.54 -7.74 2.58
N ARG A 232 17.53 -9.07 2.61
CA ARG A 232 18.42 -9.87 3.48
C ARG A 232 19.90 -9.86 3.05
N ARG A 233 20.23 -9.27 1.90
CA ARG A 233 21.57 -9.22 1.35
C ARG A 233 22.27 -7.86 1.56
N GLY A 234 21.71 -6.97 2.38
CA GLY A 234 22.30 -5.64 2.64
C GLY A 234 22.05 -4.68 1.48
N GLY A 235 20.85 -4.69 0.92
CA GLY A 235 20.42 -3.75 -0.12
C GLY A 235 20.56 -2.29 0.30
N ILE A 236 20.61 -1.39 -0.65
CA ILE A 236 20.66 0.06 -0.45
C ILE A 236 19.31 0.50 0.13
N TYR A 237 19.35 1.09 1.33
CA TYR A 237 18.20 1.76 1.96
C TYR A 237 18.22 3.24 1.65
#